data_e99836bb42eb05d448db39c459078cd8
#
_entry.id   e99836bb42eb05d448db39c459078cd8
#
_cell.length_a   1.000
_cell.length_b   1.000
_cell.length_c   1.000
_cell.angle_alpha   90.00
_cell.angle_beta   90.00
_cell.angle_gamma   90.00
#
_symmetry.space_group_name_H-M   'P 1'
#
loop_
_entity.id
_entity.type
_entity.pdbx_description
1 polymer ?
#
loop_
_entity_poly.entity_id
_entity_poly.type
_entity_poly.pdbx_seq_one_letter_code
_entity_poly.pdbx_strand_id
1 'polypeptide(L)'
;MGISREAYLTIINKSRSKYNNTRSISLAKKTRIDEHEFASKKEVNSIKIVIQYLQPTLNILLRIHWTKFQKEQEMFNVLVHKYYIENYNGDNFRGGKVKIIHTLYFKDRKKRDLSNYGQKMIDDSLVREGIIDDDNSNVIIEETVRIRYDKKLPRTETEITKI
;
A
#
# COMPACT_ATOMS: atom_id res chain seq x y z
N MET A 1 -17.52 11.49 0.26
CA MET A 1 -18.03 11.03 1.58
C MET A 1 -16.85 10.35 2.26
N GLY A 2 -16.39 10.87 3.39
CA GLY A 2 -15.30 10.24 4.16
C GLY A 2 -15.85 9.09 4.99
N ILE A 3 -15.01 8.10 5.27
CA ILE A 3 -15.33 7.01 6.18
C ILE A 3 -15.60 7.62 7.56
N SER A 4 -16.68 7.23 8.25
CA SER A 4 -16.97 7.71 9.60
C SER A 4 -15.87 7.27 10.58
N ARG A 5 -15.65 8.06 11.66
CA ARG A 5 -14.66 7.73 12.70
C ARG A 5 -14.86 6.34 13.30
N GLU A 6 -16.11 5.91 13.42
CA GLU A 6 -16.47 4.60 13.99
C GLU A 6 -16.14 3.46 13.01
N ALA A 7 -16.43 3.63 11.71
CA ALA A 7 -16.03 2.68 10.67
C ALA A 7 -14.51 2.55 10.60
N TYR A 8 -13.77 3.67 10.73
CA TYR A 8 -12.32 3.71 10.79
C TYR A 8 -11.77 2.92 11.99
N LEU A 9 -12.29 3.16 13.21
CA LEU A 9 -11.86 2.45 14.42
C LEU A 9 -12.16 0.95 14.34
N THR A 10 -13.28 0.58 13.72
CA THR A 10 -13.68 -0.82 13.53
C THR A 10 -12.72 -1.53 12.57
N ILE A 11 -12.30 -0.87 11.49
CA ILE A 11 -11.32 -1.41 10.52
C ILE A 11 -9.96 -1.61 11.20
N ILE A 12 -9.46 -0.61 11.94
CA ILE A 12 -8.17 -0.70 12.67
C ILE A 12 -8.19 -1.82 13.70
N ASN A 13 -9.23 -1.93 14.52
CA ASN A 13 -9.30 -2.92 15.58
C ASN A 13 -9.38 -4.35 15.02
N LYS A 14 -10.16 -4.58 13.96
CA LYS A 14 -10.20 -5.88 13.26
C LYS A 14 -8.86 -6.24 12.63
N SER A 15 -8.19 -5.28 12.00
CA SER A 15 -6.89 -5.51 11.37
C SER A 15 -5.79 -5.81 12.39
N ARG A 16 -5.73 -5.08 13.51
CA ARG A 16 -4.77 -5.34 14.61
C ARG A 16 -4.96 -6.72 15.23
N SER A 17 -6.20 -7.12 15.48
CA SER A 17 -6.52 -8.45 16.04
C SER A 17 -6.08 -9.58 15.08
N LYS A 18 -6.35 -9.43 13.79
CA LYS A 18 -5.97 -10.40 12.75
C LYS A 18 -4.45 -10.47 12.55
N TYR A 19 -3.77 -9.31 12.58
CA TYR A 19 -2.31 -9.21 12.45
C TYR A 19 -1.57 -9.89 13.62
N ASN A 20 -2.03 -9.66 14.85
CA ASN A 20 -1.44 -10.30 16.03
C ASN A 20 -1.68 -11.82 16.03
N ASN A 21 -2.84 -12.29 15.57
CA ASN A 21 -3.11 -13.72 15.41
C ASN A 21 -2.26 -14.36 14.30
N THR A 22 -2.06 -13.69 13.17
CA THR A 22 -1.25 -14.23 12.05
C THR A 22 0.21 -14.33 12.45
N ARG A 23 0.75 -13.37 13.22
CA ARG A 23 2.13 -13.38 13.71
C ARG A 23 2.39 -14.46 14.76
N SER A 24 1.45 -14.74 15.65
CA SER A 24 1.53 -15.83 16.62
C SER A 24 1.40 -17.21 15.96
N ILE A 25 0.56 -17.35 14.93
CA ILE A 25 0.41 -18.59 14.16
C ILE A 25 1.66 -18.87 13.30
N SER A 26 2.31 -17.85 12.74
CA SER A 26 3.55 -18.03 11.96
C SER A 26 4.75 -18.46 12.82
N LEU A 27 4.81 -18.03 14.08
CA LEU A 27 5.83 -18.45 15.04
C LEU A 27 5.61 -19.90 15.55
N ALA A 28 4.35 -20.34 15.67
CA ALA A 28 4.02 -21.69 16.12
C ALA A 28 4.12 -22.76 15.01
N LYS A 29 4.07 -22.38 13.73
CA LYS A 29 4.18 -23.30 12.59
C LYS A 29 5.60 -23.54 12.08
N LYS A 30 6.63 -22.97 12.71
CA LYS A 30 8.03 -23.10 12.27
C LYS A 30 8.70 -24.43 12.68
N THR A 31 7.96 -25.37 13.25
CA THR A 31 8.46 -26.69 13.67
C THR A 31 7.65 -27.84 13.07
N ARG A 32 7.56 -27.90 11.76
CA ARG A 32 7.30 -29.10 10.92
C ARG A 32 7.09 -28.63 9.49
N ILE A 33 8.16 -28.53 8.73
CA ILE A 33 8.09 -28.42 7.27
C ILE A 33 8.39 -29.83 6.75
N ASP A 34 7.34 -30.52 6.33
CA ASP A 34 7.49 -31.72 5.50
C ASP A 34 7.99 -31.26 4.11
N GLU A 35 9.09 -31.89 3.65
CA GLU A 35 9.84 -31.56 2.42
C GLU A 35 9.12 -31.97 1.10
N HIS A 36 7.79 -31.96 1.06
CA HIS A 36 7.04 -32.34 -0.12
C HIS A 36 5.91 -31.34 -0.42
N GLU A 37 6.27 -30.16 -0.92
CA GLU A 37 5.42 -29.39 -1.83
C GLU A 37 6.22 -28.21 -2.42
N PHE A 38 7.18 -28.49 -3.29
CA PHE A 38 7.63 -27.51 -4.27
C PHE A 38 6.56 -27.43 -5.38
N ALA A 39 5.37 -26.94 -5.02
CA ALA A 39 4.47 -26.40 -6.02
C ALA A 39 5.18 -25.18 -6.60
N SER A 40 5.42 -25.18 -7.91
CA SER A 40 6.02 -24.07 -8.63
C SER A 40 5.23 -22.80 -8.31
N LYS A 41 5.79 -21.94 -7.43
CA LYS A 41 5.23 -20.63 -7.15
C LYS A 41 5.15 -19.89 -8.48
N LYS A 42 3.95 -19.60 -8.95
CA LYS A 42 3.75 -18.78 -10.14
C LYS A 42 4.45 -17.46 -9.87
N GLU A 43 5.47 -17.14 -10.66
CA GLU A 43 6.23 -15.91 -10.47
C GLU A 43 5.30 -14.73 -10.71
N VAL A 44 5.10 -13.90 -9.70
CA VAL A 44 4.26 -12.70 -9.79
C VAL A 44 5.10 -11.61 -10.42
N ASN A 45 4.73 -11.21 -11.63
CA ASN A 45 5.45 -10.15 -12.37
C ASN A 45 4.91 -8.75 -12.06
N SER A 46 3.68 -8.64 -11.58
CA SER A 46 3.11 -7.36 -11.17
C SER A 46 2.08 -7.50 -10.05
N ILE A 47 2.04 -6.48 -9.18
CA ILE A 47 1.05 -6.31 -8.12
C ILE A 47 0.38 -4.95 -8.34
N LYS A 48 -0.95 -4.90 -8.26
CA LYS A 48 -1.72 -3.66 -8.34
C LYS A 48 -2.51 -3.46 -7.06
N ILE A 49 -2.17 -2.43 -6.31
CA ILE A 49 -2.89 -2.00 -5.11
C ILE A 49 -3.91 -0.92 -5.48
N VAL A 50 -5.17 -1.08 -5.07
CA VAL A 50 -6.24 -0.11 -5.32
C VAL A 50 -6.86 0.30 -3.99
N ILE A 51 -6.75 1.58 -3.63
CA ILE A 51 -7.33 2.13 -2.41
C ILE A 51 -8.26 3.29 -2.74
N GLN A 52 -9.50 3.26 -2.21
CA GLN A 52 -10.50 4.31 -2.40
C GLN A 52 -10.21 5.53 -1.51
N TYR A 53 -8.98 5.99 -1.58
CA TYR A 53 -8.50 7.15 -0.86
C TYR A 53 -7.45 7.90 -1.69
N LEU A 54 -7.46 9.23 -1.55
CA LEU A 54 -6.45 10.10 -2.15
C LEU A 54 -5.64 10.73 -1.01
N GLN A 55 -4.34 10.57 -1.05
CA GLN A 55 -3.47 11.19 -0.05
C GLN A 55 -3.59 12.72 -0.04
N PRO A 56 -3.42 13.36 1.11
CA PRO A 56 -3.31 14.81 1.19
C PRO A 56 -2.13 15.31 0.34
N THR A 57 -2.22 16.53 -0.17
CA THR A 57 -1.10 17.15 -0.89
C THR A 57 0.09 17.40 0.04
N LEU A 58 1.31 17.45 -0.50
CA LEU A 58 2.52 17.80 0.26
C LEU A 58 2.35 19.13 1.01
N ASN A 59 1.71 20.13 0.40
CA ASN A 59 1.42 21.40 1.04
C ASN A 59 0.55 21.27 2.30
N ILE A 60 -0.35 20.29 2.34
CA ILE A 60 -1.15 19.99 3.53
C ILE A 60 -0.28 19.22 4.52
N LEU A 61 0.43 18.18 4.08
CA LEU A 61 1.27 17.34 4.93
C LEU A 61 2.36 18.12 5.68
N LEU A 62 2.97 19.10 5.01
CA LEU A 62 3.99 19.98 5.61
C LEU A 62 3.44 20.96 6.67
N ARG A 63 2.13 21.19 6.72
CA ARG A 63 1.47 22.11 7.66
C ARG A 63 0.74 21.43 8.79
N ILE A 64 0.50 20.12 8.69
CA ILE A 64 -0.20 19.40 9.75
C ILE A 64 0.76 19.01 10.87
N HIS A 65 0.23 18.96 12.10
CA HIS A 65 1.00 18.47 13.23
C HIS A 65 1.38 17.00 13.06
N TRP A 66 2.55 16.62 13.56
CA TRP A 66 3.10 15.26 13.46
C TRP A 66 2.10 14.14 13.81
N THR A 67 1.32 14.33 14.87
CA THR A 67 0.29 13.32 15.25
C THR A 67 -0.79 13.12 14.18
N LYS A 68 -1.07 14.16 13.41
CA LYS A 68 -2.03 14.11 12.31
C LYS A 68 -1.42 13.39 11.10
N PHE A 69 -0.15 13.70 10.81
CA PHE A 69 0.62 12.98 9.78
C PHE A 69 0.67 11.47 10.08
N GLN A 70 0.99 11.07 11.32
CA GLN A 70 1.01 9.67 11.70
C GLN A 70 -0.35 8.96 11.54
N LYS A 71 -1.45 9.66 11.81
CA LYS A 71 -2.80 9.12 11.59
C LYS A 71 -3.10 8.88 10.12
N GLU A 72 -2.70 9.80 9.25
CA GLU A 72 -2.82 9.64 7.79
C GLU A 72 -1.97 8.45 7.31
N GLN A 73 -0.72 8.35 7.76
CA GLN A 73 0.16 7.22 7.44
C GLN A 73 -0.42 5.88 7.90
N GLU A 74 -0.92 5.80 9.13
CA GLU A 74 -1.53 4.57 9.65
C GLU A 74 -2.79 4.18 8.86
N MET A 75 -3.56 5.15 8.40
CA MET A 75 -4.70 4.88 7.53
C MET A 75 -4.26 4.28 6.19
N PHE A 76 -3.21 4.81 5.56
CA PHE A 76 -2.64 4.21 4.35
C PHE A 76 -2.16 2.78 4.59
N ASN A 77 -1.43 2.56 5.68
CA ASN A 77 -0.94 1.22 6.05
C ASN A 77 -2.09 0.21 6.16
N VAL A 78 -3.19 0.60 6.83
CA VAL A 78 -4.37 -0.28 6.99
C VAL A 78 -5.03 -0.57 5.64
N LEU A 79 -5.16 0.42 4.76
CA LEU A 79 -5.80 0.26 3.46
C LEU A 79 -4.96 -0.61 2.52
N VAL A 80 -3.64 -0.39 2.47
CA VAL A 80 -2.71 -1.21 1.68
C VAL A 80 -2.69 -2.64 2.21
N HIS A 81 -2.54 -2.83 3.53
CA HIS A 81 -2.57 -4.14 4.16
C HIS A 81 -3.83 -4.94 3.79
N LYS A 82 -5.00 -4.31 3.99
CA LYS A 82 -6.27 -4.97 3.70
C LYS A 82 -6.34 -5.41 2.24
N TYR A 83 -6.05 -4.49 1.31
CA TYR A 83 -6.11 -4.80 -0.11
C TYR A 83 -5.12 -5.91 -0.51
N TYR A 84 -3.89 -5.83 0.01
CA TYR A 84 -2.83 -6.77 -0.29
C TYR A 84 -3.15 -8.20 0.19
N ILE A 85 -3.59 -8.34 1.43
CA ILE A 85 -3.95 -9.66 1.98
C ILE A 85 -5.15 -10.28 1.26
N GLU A 86 -6.15 -9.47 0.89
CA GLU A 86 -7.35 -9.94 0.20
C GLU A 86 -7.08 -10.40 -1.25
N ASN A 87 -6.06 -9.84 -1.92
CA ASN A 87 -5.85 -10.06 -3.36
C ASN A 87 -4.56 -10.82 -3.70
N TYR A 88 -3.51 -10.75 -2.89
CA TYR A 88 -2.17 -11.26 -3.24
C TYR A 88 -1.58 -12.27 -2.27
N ASN A 89 -2.19 -12.46 -1.10
CA ASN A 89 -1.87 -13.53 -0.14
C ASN A 89 -0.36 -13.75 0.14
N GLY A 90 0.44 -12.66 0.12
CA GLY A 90 1.87 -12.72 0.44
C GLY A 90 2.82 -12.71 -0.76
N ASP A 91 2.32 -12.56 -1.97
CA ASP A 91 3.16 -12.32 -3.16
C ASP A 91 3.96 -11.02 -2.99
N ASN A 92 5.25 -11.02 -3.33
CA ASN A 92 6.13 -9.87 -3.11
C ASN A 92 7.29 -9.84 -4.12
N PHE A 93 8.04 -8.74 -4.11
CA PHE A 93 9.21 -8.50 -4.95
C PHE A 93 10.50 -8.39 -4.15
N ARG A 94 10.58 -9.02 -2.98
CA ARG A 94 11.78 -9.00 -2.13
C ARG A 94 13.00 -9.53 -2.87
N GLY A 95 14.15 -8.87 -2.66
CA GLY A 95 15.40 -9.16 -3.35
C GLY A 95 15.43 -8.73 -4.83
N GLY A 96 14.37 -8.09 -5.32
CA GLY A 96 14.23 -7.65 -6.71
C GLY A 96 14.22 -6.13 -6.85
N LYS A 97 14.36 -5.69 -8.12
CA LYS A 97 14.16 -4.30 -8.51
C LYS A 97 12.77 -4.15 -9.11
N VAL A 98 12.16 -2.99 -8.85
CA VAL A 98 10.80 -2.72 -9.30
C VAL A 98 10.67 -1.36 -9.99
N LYS A 99 9.67 -1.29 -10.85
CA LYS A 99 9.10 -0.05 -11.36
C LYS A 99 7.74 0.16 -10.72
N ILE A 100 7.45 1.40 -10.29
CA ILE A 100 6.18 1.75 -9.65
C ILE A 100 5.47 2.83 -10.45
N ILE A 101 4.15 2.67 -10.64
CA ILE A 101 3.29 3.65 -11.28
C ILE A 101 2.12 3.94 -10.34
N HIS A 102 2.07 5.16 -9.82
CA HIS A 102 0.95 5.66 -9.04
C HIS A 102 -0.02 6.42 -9.93
N THR A 103 -1.29 6.04 -9.94
CA THR A 103 -2.34 6.75 -10.67
C THR A 103 -3.38 7.27 -9.70
N LEU A 104 -3.50 8.59 -9.63
CA LEU A 104 -4.44 9.30 -8.75
C LEU A 104 -5.68 9.68 -9.54
N TYR A 105 -6.83 9.08 -9.22
CA TYR A 105 -8.10 9.36 -9.86
C TYR A 105 -8.90 10.37 -9.05
N PHE A 106 -9.10 11.57 -9.60
CA PHE A 106 -9.87 12.63 -8.96
C PHE A 106 -11.29 12.72 -9.51
N LYS A 107 -12.22 13.17 -8.66
CA LYS A 107 -13.63 13.36 -9.04
C LYS A 107 -13.88 14.54 -9.97
N ASP A 108 -12.92 15.44 -10.13
CA ASP A 108 -13.01 16.66 -10.93
C ASP A 108 -11.78 16.84 -11.84
N ARG A 109 -11.88 17.71 -12.82
CA ARG A 109 -10.84 18.01 -13.83
C ARG A 109 -10.00 19.25 -13.50
N LYS A 110 -9.94 19.67 -12.24
CA LYS A 110 -9.12 20.83 -11.84
C LYS A 110 -7.65 20.57 -12.22
N LYS A 111 -6.96 21.61 -12.63
CA LYS A 111 -5.51 21.57 -12.83
C LYS A 111 -4.85 21.28 -11.49
N ARG A 112 -3.90 20.35 -11.50
CA ARG A 112 -3.13 19.92 -10.33
C ARG A 112 -1.66 19.87 -10.69
N ASP A 113 -0.86 20.32 -9.75
CA ASP A 113 0.59 20.24 -9.85
C ASP A 113 1.02 18.85 -9.35
N LEU A 114 1.69 18.07 -10.22
CA LEU A 114 2.18 16.72 -9.92
C LEU A 114 3.14 16.72 -8.74
N SER A 115 3.99 17.75 -8.62
CA SER A 115 4.96 17.88 -7.54
C SER A 115 4.33 17.98 -6.15
N ASN A 116 3.04 18.34 -6.06
CA ASN A 116 2.30 18.36 -4.80
C ASN A 116 1.77 16.98 -4.34
N TYR A 117 2.01 15.93 -5.11
CA TYR A 117 1.56 14.57 -4.78
C TYR A 117 2.75 13.63 -4.63
N GLY A 118 3.51 13.79 -3.55
CA GLY A 118 4.56 12.84 -3.19
C GLY A 118 3.95 11.48 -2.79
N GLN A 119 4.63 10.39 -3.13
CA GLN A 119 4.10 9.03 -2.93
C GLN A 119 4.59 8.36 -1.64
N LYS A 120 5.38 9.06 -0.85
CA LYS A 120 6.03 8.49 0.33
C LYS A 120 5.11 7.70 1.26
N MET A 121 3.87 8.16 1.47
CA MET A 121 2.95 7.44 2.36
C MET A 121 2.59 6.05 1.86
N ILE A 122 2.41 5.90 0.55
CA ILE A 122 2.10 4.60 -0.04
C ILE A 122 3.35 3.73 -0.13
N ASP A 123 4.50 4.30 -0.46
CA ASP A 123 5.76 3.57 -0.55
C ASP A 123 6.20 3.03 0.80
N ASP A 124 6.12 3.84 1.87
CA ASP A 124 6.31 3.40 3.26
C ASP A 124 5.37 2.23 3.61
N SER A 125 4.14 2.25 3.09
CA SER A 125 3.19 1.15 3.31
C SER A 125 3.56 -0.11 2.53
N LEU A 126 4.09 0.00 1.32
CA LEU A 126 4.59 -1.14 0.54
C LEU A 126 5.78 -1.82 1.22
N VAL A 127 6.71 -1.03 1.76
CA VAL A 127 7.86 -1.52 2.54
C VAL A 127 7.37 -2.19 3.83
N ARG A 128 6.47 -1.55 4.56
CA ARG A 128 5.91 -2.09 5.81
C ARG A 128 5.21 -3.44 5.62
N GLU A 129 4.48 -3.62 4.53
CA GLU A 129 3.82 -4.90 4.20
C GLU A 129 4.80 -5.93 3.63
N GLY A 130 6.03 -5.52 3.35
CA GLY A 130 7.07 -6.39 2.78
C GLY A 130 6.80 -6.77 1.33
N ILE A 131 6.07 -5.92 0.60
CA ILE A 131 5.85 -6.07 -0.84
C ILE A 131 7.14 -5.75 -1.59
N ILE A 132 7.86 -4.73 -1.13
CA ILE A 132 9.21 -4.36 -1.55
C ILE A 132 10.13 -4.29 -0.33
N ASP A 133 11.44 -4.35 -0.52
CA ASP A 133 12.40 -4.32 0.59
C ASP A 133 12.61 -2.92 1.17
N ASP A 134 12.61 -1.90 0.30
CA ASP A 134 12.89 -0.51 0.67
C ASP A 134 12.31 0.44 -0.41
N ASP A 135 12.14 1.72 -0.07
CA ASP A 135 11.71 2.79 -0.99
C ASP A 135 12.89 3.56 -1.63
N ASN A 136 14.11 3.01 -1.57
CA ASN A 136 15.30 3.65 -2.11
C ASN A 136 15.56 3.31 -3.60
N SER A 137 16.49 4.04 -4.23
CA SER A 137 16.85 3.91 -5.65
C SER A 137 17.51 2.58 -6.04
N ASN A 138 17.91 1.74 -5.09
CA ASN A 138 18.42 0.39 -5.37
C ASN A 138 17.29 -0.61 -5.60
N VAL A 139 16.11 -0.33 -5.05
CA VAL A 139 14.90 -1.15 -5.14
C VAL A 139 13.93 -0.56 -6.16
N ILE A 140 13.57 0.71 -6.04
CA ILE A 140 12.67 1.40 -6.97
C ILE A 140 13.52 2.09 -8.05
N ILE A 141 13.58 1.48 -9.25
CA ILE A 141 14.38 1.98 -10.37
C ILE A 141 13.67 3.09 -11.14
N GLU A 142 12.36 3.04 -11.18
CA GLU A 142 11.53 4.05 -11.84
C GLU A 142 10.24 4.22 -11.05
N GLU A 143 9.92 5.48 -10.74
CA GLU A 143 8.65 5.87 -10.13
C GLU A 143 7.95 6.88 -11.02
N THR A 144 6.66 6.64 -11.30
CA THR A 144 5.85 7.51 -12.13
C THR A 144 4.55 7.88 -11.43
N VAL A 145 4.22 9.17 -11.40
CA VAL A 145 2.93 9.67 -10.90
C VAL A 145 2.05 10.12 -12.06
N ARG A 146 0.81 9.66 -12.08
CA ARG A 146 -0.20 10.02 -13.08
C ARG A 146 -1.44 10.57 -12.40
N ILE A 147 -2.02 11.64 -12.98
CA ILE A 147 -3.32 12.16 -12.58
C ILE A 147 -4.35 11.79 -13.64
N ARG A 148 -5.49 11.29 -13.19
CA ARG A 148 -6.62 10.88 -14.01
C ARG A 148 -7.92 11.41 -13.42
N TYR A 149 -8.99 11.32 -14.17
CA TYR A 149 -10.32 11.76 -13.78
C TYR A 149 -11.27 10.56 -13.72
N ASP A 150 -11.92 10.40 -12.59
CA ASP A 150 -13.04 9.47 -12.40
C ASP A 150 -14.05 10.09 -11.44
N LYS A 151 -15.19 10.56 -11.98
CA LYS A 151 -16.24 11.23 -11.19
C LYS A 151 -16.87 10.29 -10.15
N LYS A 152 -16.97 9.02 -10.49
CA LYS A 152 -17.71 8.04 -9.67
C LYS A 152 -16.85 7.44 -8.57
N LEU A 153 -15.57 7.16 -8.87
CA LEU A 153 -14.71 6.40 -7.98
C LEU A 153 -13.32 7.05 -7.83
N PRO A 154 -13.19 8.14 -7.05
CA PRO A 154 -11.88 8.70 -6.70
C PRO A 154 -11.06 7.67 -5.91
N ARG A 155 -9.80 7.45 -6.32
CA ARG A 155 -8.94 6.42 -5.74
C ARG A 155 -7.47 6.65 -6.07
N THR A 156 -6.61 5.93 -5.38
CA THR A 156 -5.21 5.73 -5.74
C THR A 156 -5.03 4.29 -6.24
N GLU A 157 -4.40 4.14 -7.39
CA GLU A 157 -3.93 2.85 -7.91
C GLU A 157 -2.40 2.86 -7.95
N THR A 158 -1.78 1.83 -7.42
CA THR A 158 -0.31 1.65 -7.44
C THR A 158 0.00 0.33 -8.11
N GLU A 159 0.67 0.39 -9.25
CA GLU A 159 1.14 -0.77 -10.00
C GLU A 159 2.63 -0.94 -9.76
N ILE A 160 3.02 -2.08 -9.21
CA ILE A 160 4.41 -2.48 -8.95
C ILE A 160 4.74 -3.59 -9.93
N THR A 161 5.80 -3.42 -10.71
CA THR A 161 6.25 -4.40 -11.71
C THR A 161 7.70 -4.77 -11.46
N LYS A 162 8.01 -6.06 -11.44
CA LYS A 162 9.38 -6.58 -11.35
C LYS A 162 10.15 -6.24 -12.62
N ILE A 163 11.44 -5.87 -12.47
CA ILE A 163 12.38 -5.60 -13.56
C ILE A 163 13.41 -6.72 -13.61
#